data_d11a631240c26b098c60dec4bc946ad7
#
_entry.id   d11a631240c26b098c60dec4bc946ad7
#
_cell.length_a   1.000
_cell.length_b   1.000
_cell.length_c   1.000
_cell.angle_alpha   90.00
_cell.angle_beta   90.00
_cell.angle_gamma   90.00
#
_symmetry.space_group_name_H-M   'P 1'
#
loop_
_entity.id
_entity.type
_entity.pdbx_description
1 polymer ?
#
loop_
_entity_poly.entity_id
_entity_poly.type
_entity_poly.pdbx_seq_one_letter_code
_entity_poly.pdbx_strand_id
1 'polypeptide(L)'
;MNGDLDAGRETTAHSEESEVYALVSEVQAFMHKRVPPEETLNRIRFHFPTPSTFIEANRYMLMRAGLPRLDAYYYIMIPGLTRTVMRERFGKKPKLNKLSLMAEYLKSLYIGIHVECFYLILLDFHGKLIDARLMQKGTTDSAPFYMRDAVMMALQRGARAVVLSHNHPGGTLRPSKDDQLCTLRMMRALQPLGIPMLDHVIIARDRAVSMRGCGFVNASLWTMQHPQTKLLREWLDVDLLTDK
;
A
#
# COMPACT_ATOMS: atom_id res chain seq x y z
N MET A 1 34.78 12.71 20.95
CA MET A 1 33.82 11.64 21.21
C MET A 1 32.79 11.67 20.09
N ASN A 2 33.12 11.12 18.94
CA ASN A 2 32.21 10.95 17.79
C ASN A 2 32.63 9.65 17.09
N GLY A 3 31.93 8.58 17.33
CA GLY A 3 32.24 7.31 16.70
C GLY A 3 31.41 6.15 17.22
N ASP A 4 30.07 6.17 17.08
CA ASP A 4 29.27 4.97 17.38
C ASP A 4 27.85 4.97 16.73
N LEU A 5 27.61 5.79 15.69
CA LEU A 5 26.29 5.85 15.04
C LEU A 5 26.22 5.19 13.64
N ASP A 6 27.35 4.70 13.13
CA ASP A 6 27.41 4.15 11.76
C ASP A 6 27.42 2.61 11.70
N ALA A 7 27.78 1.94 12.80
CA ALA A 7 27.87 0.47 12.83
C ALA A 7 26.52 -0.26 12.78
N GLY A 8 25.42 0.40 13.17
CA GLY A 8 24.10 -0.21 13.20
C GLY A 8 23.36 -0.24 11.86
N ARG A 9 23.72 0.64 10.93
CA ARG A 9 23.09 0.67 9.59
C ARG A 9 23.74 -0.29 8.61
N GLU A 10 25.04 -0.50 8.71
CA GLU A 10 25.74 -1.45 7.84
C GLU A 10 25.41 -2.91 8.18
N THR A 11 25.18 -3.25 9.45
CA THR A 11 24.87 -4.62 9.86
C THR A 11 23.45 -5.06 9.43
N THR A 12 22.47 -4.17 9.40
CA THR A 12 21.11 -4.48 8.94
C THR A 12 21.05 -4.62 7.42
N ALA A 13 21.75 -3.79 6.66
CA ALA A 13 21.81 -3.90 5.20
C ALA A 13 22.49 -5.21 4.75
N HIS A 14 23.57 -5.62 5.39
CA HIS A 14 24.25 -6.88 5.08
C HIS A 14 23.43 -8.13 5.42
N SER A 15 22.60 -8.11 6.46
CA SER A 15 21.73 -9.23 6.81
C SER A 15 20.57 -9.38 5.80
N GLU A 16 19.95 -8.28 5.38
CA GLU A 16 18.85 -8.27 4.41
C GLU A 16 19.32 -8.66 3.00
N GLU A 17 20.51 -8.22 2.57
CA GLU A 17 21.14 -8.66 1.33
C GLU A 17 21.41 -10.17 1.31
N SER A 18 21.76 -10.75 2.46
CA SER A 18 21.98 -12.18 2.63
C SER A 18 20.70 -13.00 2.47
N GLU A 19 19.54 -12.47 2.91
CA GLU A 19 18.27 -13.19 2.89
C GLU A 19 17.73 -13.40 1.47
N VAL A 20 17.77 -12.39 0.60
CA VAL A 20 17.33 -12.54 -0.80
C VAL A 20 18.24 -13.52 -1.54
N TYR A 21 19.54 -13.42 -1.34
CA TYR A 21 20.51 -14.32 -1.94
C TYR A 21 20.28 -15.77 -1.50
N ALA A 22 20.12 -16.00 -0.20
CA ALA A 22 19.86 -17.32 0.36
C ALA A 22 18.54 -17.89 -0.20
N LEU A 23 17.46 -17.13 -0.17
CA LEU A 23 16.16 -17.51 -0.70
C LEU A 23 16.24 -17.95 -2.17
N VAL A 24 16.87 -17.14 -3.02
CA VAL A 24 16.98 -17.45 -4.45
C VAL A 24 17.88 -18.67 -4.66
N SER A 25 19.00 -18.78 -3.94
CA SER A 25 19.91 -19.91 -4.03
C SER A 25 19.21 -21.23 -3.64
N GLU A 26 18.48 -21.24 -2.52
CA GLU A 26 17.74 -22.41 -2.04
C GLU A 26 16.63 -22.83 -3.00
N VAL A 27 15.81 -21.88 -3.46
CA VAL A 27 14.71 -22.15 -4.38
C VAL A 27 15.24 -22.68 -5.72
N GLN A 28 16.31 -22.09 -6.25
CA GLN A 28 16.93 -22.54 -7.50
C GLN A 28 17.58 -23.93 -7.34
N ALA A 29 18.26 -24.15 -6.23
CA ALA A 29 18.85 -25.47 -5.93
C ALA A 29 17.77 -26.55 -5.83
N PHE A 30 16.64 -26.25 -5.21
CA PHE A 30 15.50 -27.17 -5.12
C PHE A 30 14.88 -27.45 -6.49
N MET A 31 14.59 -26.41 -7.28
CA MET A 31 13.91 -26.52 -8.58
C MET A 31 14.77 -27.18 -9.65
N HIS A 32 16.04 -26.86 -9.70
CA HIS A 32 16.95 -27.29 -10.77
C HIS A 32 18.01 -28.29 -10.31
N LYS A 33 18.00 -28.67 -9.02
CA LYS A 33 19.02 -29.53 -8.39
C LYS A 33 20.45 -29.00 -8.58
N ARG A 34 20.59 -27.69 -8.72
CA ARG A 34 21.86 -26.99 -8.85
C ARG A 34 21.77 -25.57 -8.32
N VAL A 35 22.84 -25.06 -7.75
CA VAL A 35 22.97 -23.66 -7.35
C VAL A 35 23.10 -22.80 -8.61
N PRO A 36 22.46 -21.63 -8.69
CA PRO A 36 22.65 -20.71 -9.80
C PRO A 36 24.11 -20.30 -9.92
N PRO A 37 24.57 -19.94 -11.14
CA PRO A 37 25.90 -19.34 -11.28
C PRO A 37 26.05 -18.11 -10.38
N GLU A 38 27.22 -17.96 -9.79
CA GLU A 38 27.51 -16.84 -8.87
C GLU A 38 27.28 -15.48 -9.56
N GLU A 39 27.57 -15.38 -10.86
CA GLU A 39 27.27 -14.18 -11.66
C GLU A 39 25.76 -13.83 -11.63
N THR A 40 24.88 -14.83 -11.72
CA THR A 40 23.42 -14.61 -11.63
C THR A 40 23.03 -14.13 -10.24
N LEU A 41 23.57 -14.73 -9.19
CA LEU A 41 23.30 -14.34 -7.81
C LEU A 41 23.81 -12.92 -7.51
N ASN A 42 24.97 -12.55 -8.03
CA ASN A 42 25.51 -11.20 -7.90
C ASN A 42 24.67 -10.16 -8.64
N ARG A 43 24.14 -10.49 -9.83
CA ARG A 43 23.19 -9.62 -10.54
C ARG A 43 21.88 -9.44 -9.74
N ILE A 44 21.37 -10.51 -9.13
CA ILE A 44 20.18 -10.46 -8.29
C ILE A 44 20.43 -9.54 -7.11
N ARG A 45 21.54 -9.70 -6.40
CA ARG A 45 21.94 -8.84 -5.28
C ARG A 45 22.05 -7.37 -5.71
N PHE A 46 22.63 -7.10 -6.86
CA PHE A 46 22.78 -5.75 -7.38
C PHE A 46 21.44 -5.10 -7.73
N HIS A 47 20.54 -5.83 -8.38
CA HIS A 47 19.25 -5.30 -8.81
C HIS A 47 18.20 -5.28 -7.70
N PHE A 48 18.32 -6.15 -6.72
CA PHE A 48 17.36 -6.33 -5.63
C PHE A 48 18.11 -6.41 -4.29
N PRO A 49 18.58 -5.29 -3.77
CA PRO A 49 19.39 -5.26 -2.55
C PRO A 49 18.62 -5.65 -1.30
N THR A 50 17.29 -5.58 -1.31
CA THR A 50 16.43 -5.93 -0.17
C THR A 50 15.31 -6.90 -0.57
N PRO A 51 14.74 -7.67 0.39
CA PRO A 51 13.56 -8.49 0.15
C PRO A 51 12.38 -7.69 -0.43
N SER A 52 12.18 -6.46 0.03
CA SER A 52 11.13 -5.56 -0.47
C SER A 52 11.32 -5.24 -1.95
N THR A 53 12.54 -4.91 -2.39
CA THR A 53 12.83 -4.64 -3.81
C THR A 53 12.67 -5.88 -4.68
N PHE A 54 12.97 -7.06 -4.14
CA PHE A 54 12.78 -8.33 -4.84
C PHE A 54 11.29 -8.70 -5.00
N ILE A 55 10.51 -8.52 -3.95
CA ILE A 55 9.04 -8.74 -3.99
C ILE A 55 8.36 -7.78 -4.98
N GLU A 56 8.88 -6.57 -5.12
CA GLU A 56 8.37 -5.58 -6.08
C GLU A 56 8.88 -5.80 -7.52
N ALA A 57 9.73 -6.81 -7.77
CA ALA A 57 10.23 -7.08 -9.10
C ALA A 57 9.13 -7.64 -10.02
N ASN A 58 9.07 -7.15 -11.23
CA ASN A 58 8.29 -7.78 -12.28
C ASN A 58 9.11 -8.85 -13.01
N ARG A 59 8.46 -9.70 -13.81
CA ARG A 59 9.12 -10.79 -14.52
C ARG A 59 10.28 -10.34 -15.42
N TYR A 60 10.17 -9.19 -16.06
CA TYR A 60 11.22 -8.69 -16.95
C TYR A 60 12.47 -8.25 -16.18
N MET A 61 12.29 -7.65 -15.01
CA MET A 61 13.39 -7.29 -14.12
C MET A 61 14.13 -8.55 -13.64
N LEU A 62 13.39 -9.58 -13.22
CA LEU A 62 13.95 -10.86 -12.78
C LEU A 62 14.71 -11.57 -13.92
N MET A 63 14.16 -11.58 -15.14
CA MET A 63 14.83 -12.13 -16.31
C MET A 63 16.10 -11.34 -16.67
N ARG A 64 16.09 -10.03 -16.60
CA ARG A 64 17.28 -9.19 -16.81
C ARG A 64 18.37 -9.44 -15.76
N ALA A 65 17.98 -9.79 -14.55
CA ALA A 65 18.92 -10.20 -13.50
C ALA A 65 19.50 -11.60 -13.73
N GLY A 66 19.05 -12.33 -14.77
CA GLY A 66 19.59 -13.63 -15.18
C GLY A 66 18.75 -14.84 -14.76
N LEU A 67 17.55 -14.61 -14.19
CA LEU A 67 16.68 -15.75 -13.89
C LEU A 67 16.02 -16.30 -15.17
N PRO A 68 15.92 -17.64 -15.30
CA PRO A 68 15.18 -18.28 -16.37
C PRO A 68 13.72 -17.80 -16.40
N ARG A 69 13.12 -17.78 -17.59
CA ARG A 69 11.74 -17.32 -17.78
C ARG A 69 10.73 -18.04 -16.87
N LEU A 70 10.86 -19.33 -16.73
CA LEU A 70 9.97 -20.14 -15.89
C LEU A 70 10.10 -19.74 -14.42
N ASP A 71 11.33 -19.56 -13.95
CA ASP A 71 11.61 -19.20 -12.56
C ASP A 71 11.08 -17.81 -12.23
N ALA A 72 11.23 -16.85 -13.16
CA ALA A 72 10.66 -15.54 -13.00
C ALA A 72 9.12 -15.58 -12.80
N TYR A 73 8.40 -16.52 -13.41
CA TYR A 73 6.98 -16.72 -13.16
C TYR A 73 6.67 -17.21 -11.75
N TYR A 74 7.50 -18.09 -11.18
CA TYR A 74 7.31 -18.51 -9.79
C TYR A 74 7.52 -17.38 -8.81
N TYR A 75 8.57 -16.58 -9.01
CA TYR A 75 8.85 -15.45 -8.11
C TYR A 75 7.77 -14.37 -8.14
N ILE A 76 7.16 -14.07 -9.28
CA ILE A 76 6.07 -13.07 -9.34
C ILE A 76 4.76 -13.55 -8.68
N MET A 77 4.64 -14.82 -8.31
CA MET A 77 3.52 -15.31 -7.51
C MET A 77 3.67 -14.99 -6.02
N ILE A 78 4.92 -14.83 -5.53
CA ILE A 78 5.22 -14.57 -4.12
C ILE A 78 4.48 -13.34 -3.59
N PRO A 79 4.47 -12.18 -4.27
CA PRO A 79 3.73 -11.01 -3.79
C PRO A 79 2.24 -11.28 -3.57
N GLY A 80 1.61 -12.08 -4.42
CA GLY A 80 0.23 -12.49 -4.29
C GLY A 80 -0.05 -13.27 -3.01
N LEU A 81 0.79 -14.26 -2.73
CA LEU A 81 0.73 -15.05 -1.51
C LEU A 81 1.00 -14.17 -0.27
N THR A 82 2.03 -13.33 -0.34
CA THR A 82 2.38 -12.39 0.73
C THR A 82 1.21 -11.49 1.08
N ARG A 83 0.52 -10.89 0.09
CA ARG A 83 -0.71 -10.10 0.32
C ARG A 83 -1.76 -10.89 1.07
N THR A 84 -1.99 -12.15 0.68
CA THR A 84 -2.99 -13.01 1.33
C THR A 84 -2.63 -13.25 2.79
N VAL A 85 -1.40 -13.67 3.07
CA VAL A 85 -0.91 -13.93 4.43
C VAL A 85 -0.95 -12.67 5.29
N MET A 86 -0.48 -11.54 4.76
CA MET A 86 -0.51 -10.27 5.49
C MET A 86 -1.94 -9.83 5.83
N ARG A 87 -2.90 -10.01 4.92
CA ARG A 87 -4.30 -9.72 5.17
C ARG A 87 -4.92 -10.64 6.23
N GLU A 88 -4.56 -11.92 6.24
CA GLU A 88 -5.02 -12.87 7.26
C GLU A 88 -4.58 -12.45 8.67
N ARG A 89 -3.38 -11.89 8.83
CA ARG A 89 -2.86 -11.37 10.11
C ARG A 89 -3.74 -10.26 10.70
N PHE A 90 -4.40 -9.46 9.88
CA PHE A 90 -5.36 -8.46 10.34
C PHE A 90 -6.69 -9.06 10.81
N GLY A 91 -6.98 -10.33 10.47
CA GLY A 91 -8.25 -10.98 10.75
C GLY A 91 -9.38 -10.52 9.81
N LYS A 92 -10.57 -11.10 9.99
CA LYS A 92 -11.71 -10.89 9.07
C LYS A 92 -12.28 -9.47 9.09
N LYS A 93 -12.26 -8.80 10.24
CA LYS A 93 -12.81 -7.45 10.43
C LYS A 93 -11.89 -6.62 11.32
N PRO A 94 -10.70 -6.23 10.83
CA PRO A 94 -9.76 -5.47 11.61
C PRO A 94 -10.36 -4.12 12.03
N LYS A 95 -9.95 -3.65 13.21
CA LYS A 95 -10.25 -2.30 13.67
C LYS A 95 -9.21 -1.34 13.09
N LEU A 96 -9.64 -0.47 12.18
CA LEU A 96 -8.80 0.46 11.43
C LEU A 96 -9.19 1.91 11.76
N ASN A 97 -9.36 2.20 13.04
CA ASN A 97 -9.83 3.48 13.54
C ASN A 97 -8.72 4.52 13.76
N LYS A 98 -7.47 4.18 13.43
CA LYS A 98 -6.31 5.06 13.49
C LYS A 98 -5.57 5.03 12.15
N LEU A 99 -4.98 6.18 11.78
CA LEU A 99 -4.23 6.30 10.53
C LEU A 99 -3.08 5.29 10.42
N SER A 100 -2.35 5.03 11.51
CA SER A 100 -1.26 4.04 11.54
C SER A 100 -1.74 2.63 11.20
N LEU A 101 -2.82 2.16 11.85
CA LEU A 101 -3.41 0.85 11.58
C LEU A 101 -3.96 0.75 10.15
N MET A 102 -4.59 1.83 9.67
CA MET A 102 -5.07 1.92 8.29
C MET A 102 -3.91 1.87 7.30
N ALA A 103 -2.84 2.61 7.54
CA ALA A 103 -1.67 2.63 6.66
C ALA A 103 -1.03 1.24 6.55
N GLU A 104 -0.85 0.53 7.67
CA GLU A 104 -0.32 -0.84 7.65
C GLU A 104 -1.25 -1.81 6.89
N TYR A 105 -2.55 -1.72 7.10
CA TYR A 105 -3.52 -2.51 6.34
C TYR A 105 -3.44 -2.19 4.83
N LEU A 106 -3.42 -0.90 4.47
CA LEU A 106 -3.35 -0.47 3.09
C LEU A 106 -2.05 -0.92 2.41
N LYS A 107 -0.90 -0.77 3.07
CA LYS A 107 0.38 -1.28 2.54
C LYS A 107 0.26 -2.76 2.15
N SER A 108 -0.42 -3.58 2.97
CA SER A 108 -0.62 -5.00 2.67
C SER A 108 -1.43 -5.26 1.40
N LEU A 109 -2.29 -4.33 0.97
CA LEU A 109 -3.06 -4.46 -0.27
C LEU A 109 -2.22 -4.25 -1.52
N TYR A 110 -1.15 -3.45 -1.42
CA TYR A 110 -0.36 -3.01 -2.57
C TYR A 110 0.96 -3.77 -2.77
N ILE A 111 1.31 -4.72 -1.92
CA ILE A 111 2.54 -5.52 -2.06
C ILE A 111 2.63 -6.10 -3.47
N GLY A 112 3.68 -5.78 -4.23
CA GLY A 112 3.92 -6.27 -5.60
C GLY A 112 2.89 -5.79 -6.63
N ILE A 113 2.20 -4.68 -6.39
CA ILE A 113 1.31 -4.04 -7.35
C ILE A 113 2.09 -2.96 -8.10
N HIS A 114 2.32 -3.18 -9.40
CA HIS A 114 3.13 -2.32 -10.26
C HIS A 114 2.32 -1.35 -11.13
N VAL A 115 1.02 -1.36 -10.95
CA VAL A 115 0.09 -0.45 -11.63
C VAL A 115 -0.68 0.34 -10.58
N GLU A 116 -1.14 1.50 -10.95
CA GLU A 116 -2.00 2.29 -10.06
C GLU A 116 -3.31 1.54 -9.79
N CYS A 117 -3.63 1.36 -8.53
CA CYS A 117 -4.84 0.71 -8.07
C CYS A 117 -5.55 1.62 -7.07
N PHE A 118 -6.85 1.75 -7.20
CA PHE A 118 -7.67 2.59 -6.35
C PHE A 118 -8.61 1.73 -5.51
N TYR A 119 -8.53 1.88 -4.19
CA TYR A 119 -9.37 1.15 -3.23
C TYR A 119 -10.33 2.07 -2.51
N LEU A 120 -11.54 1.55 -2.30
CA LEU A 120 -12.56 2.09 -1.40
C LEU A 120 -12.58 1.24 -0.15
N ILE A 121 -12.32 1.84 1.00
CA ILE A 121 -12.34 1.18 2.31
C ILE A 121 -13.59 1.63 3.05
N LEU A 122 -14.44 0.66 3.40
CA LEU A 122 -15.71 0.88 4.09
C LEU A 122 -15.58 0.46 5.55
N LEU A 123 -15.94 1.35 6.47
CA LEU A 123 -15.84 1.15 7.90
C LEU A 123 -17.22 1.25 8.57
N ASP A 124 -17.40 0.49 9.64
CA ASP A 124 -18.53 0.65 10.56
C ASP A 124 -18.28 1.84 11.52
N PHE A 125 -19.23 2.12 12.41
CA PHE A 125 -19.15 3.23 13.35
C PHE A 125 -18.10 3.01 14.48
N HIS A 126 -17.54 1.81 14.61
CA HIS A 126 -16.42 1.51 15.50
C HIS A 126 -15.05 1.54 14.77
N GLY A 127 -15.02 1.85 13.47
CA GLY A 127 -13.84 1.79 12.64
C GLY A 127 -13.40 0.37 12.29
N LYS A 128 -14.31 -0.61 12.39
CA LYS A 128 -14.02 -1.96 11.90
C LYS A 128 -14.27 -2.03 10.40
N LEU A 129 -13.42 -2.77 9.71
CA LEU A 129 -13.51 -2.99 8.27
C LEU A 129 -14.81 -3.73 7.93
N ILE A 130 -15.62 -3.14 7.04
CA ILE A 130 -16.75 -3.79 6.39
C ILE A 130 -16.31 -4.42 5.08
N ASP A 131 -15.63 -3.65 4.22
CA ASP A 131 -15.11 -4.10 2.93
C ASP A 131 -13.92 -3.24 2.50
N ALA A 132 -13.00 -3.83 1.73
CA ALA A 132 -11.92 -3.15 1.03
C ALA A 132 -12.03 -3.50 -0.45
N ARG A 133 -12.62 -2.61 -1.23
CA ARG A 133 -12.96 -2.87 -2.62
C ARG A 133 -11.99 -2.20 -3.58
N LEU A 134 -11.38 -3.00 -4.45
CA LEU A 134 -10.67 -2.48 -5.62
C LEU A 134 -11.68 -1.88 -6.59
N MET A 135 -11.60 -0.57 -6.80
CA MET A 135 -12.51 0.19 -7.67
C MET A 135 -11.93 0.38 -9.07
N GLN A 136 -10.61 0.54 -9.15
CA GLN A 136 -9.90 0.76 -10.42
C GLN A 136 -8.52 0.12 -10.38
N LYS A 137 -8.08 -0.42 -11.52
CA LYS A 137 -6.73 -0.99 -11.72
C LYS A 137 -6.19 -0.60 -13.08
N GLY A 138 -4.96 0.00 -13.11
CA GLY A 138 -4.24 0.40 -14.33
C GLY A 138 -4.51 1.85 -14.75
N THR A 139 -3.80 2.29 -15.77
CA THR A 139 -3.81 3.65 -16.29
C THR A 139 -5.05 3.99 -17.13
N THR A 140 -5.35 5.23 -17.20
CA THR A 140 -6.24 6.15 -17.93
C THR A 140 -7.13 5.63 -19.09
N ASP A 141 -6.80 4.57 -19.78
CA ASP A 141 -7.66 3.97 -20.82
C ASP A 141 -8.60 2.88 -20.28
N SER A 142 -8.41 2.46 -19.05
CA SER A 142 -9.34 1.60 -18.32
C SER A 142 -10.35 2.47 -17.57
N ALA A 143 -11.61 2.06 -17.59
CA ALA A 143 -12.78 2.74 -17.06
C ALA A 143 -12.49 3.66 -15.86
N PRO A 144 -12.91 4.93 -15.91
CA PRO A 144 -12.64 5.89 -14.85
C PRO A 144 -13.25 5.40 -13.52
N PHE A 145 -12.64 5.81 -12.39
CA PHE A 145 -13.23 5.62 -11.07
C PHE A 145 -14.63 6.23 -11.04
N TYR A 146 -15.65 5.36 -11.06
CA TYR A 146 -17.03 5.81 -11.03
C TYR A 146 -17.43 6.16 -9.59
N MET A 147 -17.46 7.45 -9.29
CA MET A 147 -17.90 8.00 -8.01
C MET A 147 -19.26 7.46 -7.59
N ARG A 148 -20.19 7.32 -8.55
CA ARG A 148 -21.51 6.76 -8.33
C ARG A 148 -21.44 5.35 -7.72
N ASP A 149 -20.59 4.49 -8.26
CA ASP A 149 -20.48 3.10 -7.80
C ASP A 149 -19.88 3.02 -6.39
N ALA A 150 -18.94 3.87 -6.07
CA ALA A 150 -18.37 3.96 -4.73
C ALA A 150 -19.42 4.41 -3.69
N VAL A 151 -20.22 5.42 -4.02
CA VAL A 151 -21.31 5.90 -3.16
C VAL A 151 -22.39 4.83 -3.00
N MET A 152 -22.81 4.20 -4.10
CA MET A 152 -23.78 3.10 -4.07
C MET A 152 -23.29 1.95 -3.18
N MET A 153 -22.02 1.58 -3.30
CA MET A 153 -21.43 0.51 -2.50
C MET A 153 -21.37 0.89 -1.02
N ALA A 154 -21.01 2.12 -0.68
CA ALA A 154 -20.99 2.60 0.69
C ALA A 154 -22.39 2.50 1.34
N LEU A 155 -23.44 2.90 0.61
CA LEU A 155 -24.83 2.78 1.06
C LEU A 155 -25.27 1.32 1.21
N GLN A 156 -25.06 0.51 0.18
CA GLN A 156 -25.49 -0.90 0.17
C GLN A 156 -24.82 -1.74 1.27
N ARG A 157 -23.56 -1.42 1.59
CA ARG A 157 -22.81 -2.10 2.66
C ARG A 157 -23.07 -1.51 4.05
N GLY A 158 -23.85 -0.45 4.15
CA GLY A 158 -24.14 0.21 5.42
C GLY A 158 -22.90 0.86 6.04
N ALA A 159 -21.99 1.37 5.20
CA ALA A 159 -20.78 2.04 5.67
C ALA A 159 -21.14 3.26 6.52
N ARG A 160 -20.38 3.45 7.60
CA ARG A 160 -20.50 4.60 8.52
C ARG A 160 -19.35 5.58 8.36
N ALA A 161 -18.29 5.15 7.70
CA ALA A 161 -17.18 6.01 7.29
C ALA A 161 -16.47 5.39 6.07
N VAL A 162 -15.77 6.22 5.31
CA VAL A 162 -15.05 5.84 4.11
C VAL A 162 -13.62 6.35 4.18
N VAL A 163 -12.66 5.53 3.72
CA VAL A 163 -11.31 5.95 3.38
C VAL A 163 -11.08 5.60 1.92
N LEU A 164 -10.50 6.53 1.16
CA LEU A 164 -9.97 6.26 -0.16
C LEU A 164 -8.49 5.91 -0.06
N SER A 165 -8.00 5.07 -0.94
CA SER A 165 -6.57 4.83 -1.07
C SER A 165 -6.20 4.49 -2.51
N HIS A 166 -5.03 4.95 -2.93
CA HIS A 166 -4.39 4.48 -4.15
C HIS A 166 -2.88 4.38 -3.94
N ASN A 167 -2.21 3.63 -4.82
CA ASN A 167 -0.77 3.55 -4.80
C ASN A 167 -0.16 4.32 -5.95
N HIS A 168 1.03 4.87 -5.71
CA HIS A 168 1.91 5.43 -6.73
C HIS A 168 3.10 4.48 -6.99
N PRO A 169 3.06 3.63 -8.03
CA PRO A 169 4.17 2.73 -8.36
C PRO A 169 5.49 3.44 -8.62
N GLY A 170 5.44 4.69 -9.08
CA GLY A 170 6.61 5.55 -9.28
C GLY A 170 7.29 6.03 -8.00
N GLY A 171 6.73 5.77 -6.81
CA GLY A 171 7.32 6.05 -5.52
C GLY A 171 7.12 7.47 -4.99
N THR A 172 6.41 8.36 -5.71
CA THR A 172 6.06 9.69 -5.19
C THR A 172 4.93 9.63 -4.17
N LEU A 173 5.03 10.37 -3.07
CA LEU A 173 3.96 10.53 -2.08
C LEU A 173 3.10 11.78 -2.36
N ARG A 174 3.51 12.62 -3.30
CA ARG A 174 2.78 13.85 -3.61
C ARG A 174 1.54 13.53 -4.45
N PRO A 175 0.33 13.93 -3.99
CA PRO A 175 -0.89 13.75 -4.75
C PRO A 175 -0.89 14.61 -6.01
N SER A 176 -1.48 14.11 -7.07
CA SER A 176 -1.79 14.86 -8.28
C SER A 176 -2.97 15.83 -8.04
N LYS A 177 -3.21 16.71 -9.01
CA LYS A 177 -4.42 17.55 -9.00
C LYS A 177 -5.69 16.70 -9.13
N ASP A 178 -5.64 15.62 -9.88
CA ASP A 178 -6.77 14.71 -10.08
C ASP A 178 -7.10 13.94 -8.81
N ASP A 179 -6.09 13.53 -8.02
CA ASP A 179 -6.31 12.93 -6.69
C ASP A 179 -7.04 13.89 -5.75
N GLN A 180 -6.64 15.18 -5.77
CA GLN A 180 -7.28 16.19 -4.95
C GLN A 180 -8.73 16.42 -5.40
N LEU A 181 -8.98 16.51 -6.72
CA LEU A 181 -10.32 16.65 -7.29
C LEU A 181 -11.20 15.43 -6.99
N CYS A 182 -10.67 14.23 -7.13
CA CYS A 182 -11.34 12.98 -6.78
C CYS A 182 -11.76 12.97 -5.31
N THR A 183 -10.83 13.35 -4.43
CA THR A 183 -11.08 13.49 -2.99
C THR A 183 -12.23 14.44 -2.71
N LEU A 184 -12.17 15.65 -3.27
CA LEU A 184 -13.21 16.67 -3.09
C LEU A 184 -14.59 16.23 -3.60
N ARG A 185 -14.62 15.57 -4.76
CA ARG A 185 -15.88 15.05 -5.33
C ARG A 185 -16.48 13.97 -4.45
N MET A 186 -15.65 13.06 -3.92
CA MET A 186 -16.12 12.00 -3.02
C MET A 186 -16.66 12.59 -1.71
N MET A 187 -15.95 13.54 -1.11
CA MET A 187 -16.41 14.22 0.09
C MET A 187 -17.79 14.86 -0.12
N ARG A 188 -17.98 15.60 -1.22
CA ARG A 188 -19.25 16.24 -1.57
C ARG A 188 -20.37 15.23 -1.82
N ALA A 189 -20.05 14.09 -2.43
CA ALA A 189 -21.04 13.04 -2.72
C ALA A 189 -21.50 12.30 -1.45
N LEU A 190 -20.63 12.10 -0.47
CA LEU A 190 -20.92 11.40 0.78
C LEU A 190 -21.55 12.31 1.85
N GLN A 191 -21.27 13.62 1.81
CA GLN A 191 -21.74 14.58 2.81
C GLN A 191 -23.27 14.55 3.03
N PRO A 192 -24.13 14.66 1.99
CA PRO A 192 -25.59 14.66 2.18
C PRO A 192 -26.13 13.33 2.66
N LEU A 193 -25.35 12.26 2.56
CA LEU A 193 -25.69 10.91 3.00
C LEU A 193 -25.30 10.64 4.46
N GLY A 194 -24.67 11.60 5.12
CA GLY A 194 -24.20 11.45 6.48
C GLY A 194 -23.05 10.47 6.65
N ILE A 195 -22.30 10.16 5.58
CA ILE A 195 -21.15 9.25 5.58
C ILE A 195 -19.86 10.07 5.52
N PRO A 196 -19.10 10.22 6.62
CA PRO A 196 -17.85 10.96 6.60
C PRO A 196 -16.79 10.20 5.79
N MET A 197 -16.05 10.93 4.97
CA MET A 197 -14.78 10.47 4.43
C MET A 197 -13.68 10.83 5.43
N LEU A 198 -13.01 9.82 6.01
CA LEU A 198 -11.99 10.05 7.03
C LEU A 198 -10.70 10.58 6.42
N ASP A 199 -10.28 9.99 5.31
CA ASP A 199 -9.01 10.33 4.66
C ASP A 199 -8.97 9.85 3.21
N HIS A 200 -7.92 10.30 2.51
CA HIS A 200 -7.42 9.70 1.29
C HIS A 200 -5.93 9.42 1.49
N VAL A 201 -5.57 8.14 1.53
CA VAL A 201 -4.22 7.69 1.85
C VAL A 201 -3.53 7.20 0.59
N ILE A 202 -2.38 7.78 0.28
CA ILE A 202 -1.53 7.38 -0.85
C ILE A 202 -0.44 6.45 -0.33
N ILE A 203 -0.26 5.32 -1.01
CA ILE A 203 0.79 4.35 -0.72
C ILE A 203 1.85 4.43 -1.83
N ALA A 204 3.10 4.62 -1.43
CA ALA A 204 4.23 4.62 -2.35
C ALA A 204 5.35 3.74 -1.76
N ARG A 205 5.50 2.54 -2.32
CA ARG A 205 6.36 1.48 -1.78
C ARG A 205 5.91 1.10 -0.37
N ASP A 206 6.79 1.23 0.62
CA ASP A 206 6.58 0.98 2.04
C ASP A 206 6.06 2.19 2.83
N ARG A 207 5.89 3.34 2.16
CA ARG A 207 5.48 4.61 2.77
C ARG A 207 4.02 4.93 2.51
N ALA A 208 3.41 5.66 3.44
CA ALA A 208 2.04 6.13 3.33
C ALA A 208 1.96 7.63 3.63
N VAL A 209 1.10 8.34 2.91
CA VAL A 209 0.78 9.74 3.20
C VAL A 209 -0.72 9.95 3.31
N SER A 210 -1.13 10.66 4.33
CA SER A 210 -2.50 11.13 4.54
C SER A 210 -2.69 12.47 3.81
N MET A 211 -3.60 12.53 2.85
CA MET A 211 -3.93 13.78 2.19
C MET A 211 -4.60 14.78 3.14
N ARG A 212 -5.34 14.28 4.12
CA ARG A 212 -5.92 15.07 5.18
C ARG A 212 -4.84 15.63 6.11
N GLY A 213 -3.97 14.77 6.61
CA GLY A 213 -2.92 15.15 7.55
C GLY A 213 -1.91 16.14 6.99
N CYS A 214 -1.55 15.99 5.72
CA CYS A 214 -0.63 16.91 5.04
C CYS A 214 -1.30 18.17 4.45
N GLY A 215 -2.59 18.36 4.64
CA GLY A 215 -3.30 19.56 4.20
C GLY A 215 -3.44 19.72 2.69
N PHE A 216 -3.32 18.65 1.91
CA PHE A 216 -3.49 18.69 0.46
C PHE A 216 -4.91 19.05 0.02
N VAL A 217 -5.88 18.86 0.92
CA VAL A 217 -7.25 19.32 0.76
C VAL A 217 -7.57 20.23 1.95
N ASN A 218 -8.27 21.34 1.72
CA ASN A 218 -8.56 22.33 2.74
C ASN A 218 -9.18 21.69 4.00
N ALA A 219 -8.56 21.94 5.16
CA ALA A 219 -8.92 21.35 6.44
C ALA A 219 -10.42 21.63 6.82
N SER A 220 -10.96 22.79 6.45
CA SER A 220 -12.36 23.13 6.72
C SER A 220 -13.34 22.18 6.03
N LEU A 221 -12.99 21.65 4.86
CA LEU A 221 -13.85 20.70 4.14
C LEU A 221 -13.93 19.35 4.86
N TRP A 222 -12.87 18.92 5.53
CA TRP A 222 -12.87 17.71 6.34
C TRP A 222 -13.72 17.86 7.61
N THR A 223 -13.71 19.04 8.23
CA THR A 223 -14.47 19.33 9.46
C THR A 223 -15.97 19.54 9.22
N MET A 224 -16.35 19.98 8.03
CA MET A 224 -17.77 20.17 7.65
C MET A 224 -18.53 18.84 7.53
N GLN A 225 -17.84 17.69 7.52
CA GLN A 225 -18.40 16.37 7.28
C GLN A 225 -18.92 15.65 8.52
N HIS A 226 -19.34 16.25 9.56
CA HIS A 226 -19.76 15.67 10.84
C HIS A 226 -18.70 15.77 11.96
N PRO A 227 -18.58 16.94 12.60
CA PRO A 227 -17.57 17.21 13.62
C PRO A 227 -17.70 16.41 14.91
N GLN A 228 -18.73 15.57 15.04
CA GLN A 228 -19.07 14.91 16.27
C GLN A 228 -18.93 13.36 16.29
N THR A 229 -18.52 12.72 15.22
CA THR A 229 -18.33 11.27 15.26
C THR A 229 -17.08 10.92 16.07
N LYS A 230 -17.23 10.05 17.07
CA LYS A 230 -16.13 9.51 17.90
C LYS A 230 -14.98 8.99 17.02
N LEU A 231 -15.33 8.32 15.92
CA LEU A 231 -14.39 7.77 14.96
C LEU A 231 -13.51 8.85 14.32
N LEU A 232 -14.09 10.02 13.99
CA LEU A 232 -13.35 11.12 13.41
C LEU A 232 -12.36 11.73 14.42
N ARG A 233 -12.73 11.80 15.69
CA ARG A 233 -11.83 12.26 16.76
C ARG A 233 -10.68 11.28 16.97
N GLU A 234 -10.96 9.98 17.06
CA GLU A 234 -9.93 8.94 17.18
C GLU A 234 -8.96 8.95 15.98
N TRP A 235 -9.46 9.29 14.78
CA TRP A 235 -8.62 9.39 13.57
C TRP A 235 -7.66 10.58 13.61
N LEU A 236 -8.06 11.69 14.23
CA LEU A 236 -7.28 12.93 14.33
C LEU A 236 -6.20 12.90 15.42
N ASP A 237 -6.35 12.04 16.43
CA ASP A 237 -5.43 11.93 17.57
C ASP A 237 -4.09 11.23 17.25
N VAL A 238 -3.75 11.08 15.97
CA VAL A 238 -2.52 10.40 15.56
C VAL A 238 -1.51 11.41 15.06
N ASP A 239 -0.31 11.34 15.63
CA ASP A 239 0.88 11.98 15.08
C ASP A 239 0.97 11.68 13.58
N LEU A 240 0.93 12.74 12.80
CA LEU A 240 1.01 12.68 11.35
C LEU A 240 2.27 11.93 10.95
N LEU A 241 2.12 10.89 10.14
CA LEU A 241 3.22 10.31 9.38
C LEU A 241 3.68 11.38 8.38
N THR A 242 4.31 12.43 8.90
CA THR A 242 5.00 13.44 8.12
C THR A 242 6.42 12.97 7.97
N ASP A 243 6.78 12.50 6.79
CA ASP A 243 8.18 12.55 6.38
C ASP A 243 8.62 14.03 6.41
N LYS A 244 9.41 14.38 7.45
CA LYS A 244 10.26 15.57 7.41
C LYS A 244 11.48 15.27 6.57
#